data_e2209b616261c7184e2b2a26dc3f1d81
#
_entry.id   e2209b616261c7184e2b2a26dc3f1d81
#
_cell.length_a   1.000
_cell.length_b   1.000
_cell.length_c   1.000
_cell.angle_alpha   90.00
_cell.angle_beta   90.00
_cell.angle_gamma   90.00
#
_symmetry.space_group_name_H-M   'P 1'
#
loop_
_entity.id
_entity.type
_entity.pdbx_description
1 polymer ?
#
loop_
_entity_poly.entity_id
_entity_poly.type
_entity_poly.pdbx_seq_one_letter_code
_entity_poly.pdbx_strand_id
1 'polypeptide(L)'
;MYKHLLIATDGSELAGKAVATGLQLAKALGAKVTAVTVTEAWAAMVPGEGAFVFPVEEYERAAAQNAARVLADVAAQAQKLGVACETVHVTEFPAEGIILTAKDKGCDLIVMASHGRRGISRVLLGSQAVRVLTHSTVPVLICR
;
A
#
# COMPACT_ATOMS: atom_id res chain seq x y z
N MET A 1 -18.36 5.21 -12.26
CA MET A 1 -17.12 5.98 -12.47
C MET A 1 -15.92 5.10 -12.17
N TYR A 2 -15.35 5.09 -10.96
CA TYR A 2 -14.27 4.14 -10.64
C TYR A 2 -14.87 2.78 -10.31
N LYS A 3 -14.26 1.72 -10.87
CA LYS A 3 -14.75 0.34 -10.72
C LYS A 3 -13.80 -0.55 -9.93
N HIS A 4 -12.54 -0.18 -9.85
CA HIS A 4 -11.53 -0.98 -9.18
C HIS A 4 -10.48 -0.08 -8.50
N LEU A 5 -10.54 0.01 -7.18
CA LEU A 5 -9.62 0.84 -6.40
C LEU A 5 -8.41 0.02 -5.95
N LEU A 6 -7.22 0.62 -6.03
CA LEU A 6 -6.06 0.12 -5.31
C LEU A 6 -5.95 0.89 -4.01
N ILE A 7 -5.88 0.21 -2.87
CA ILE A 7 -5.61 0.81 -1.58
C ILE A 7 -4.22 0.36 -1.13
N ALA A 8 -3.30 1.31 -0.99
CA ALA A 8 -1.95 1.04 -0.50
C ALA A 8 -1.88 1.28 1.00
N THR A 9 -1.35 0.32 1.74
CA THR A 9 -1.22 0.43 3.19
C THR A 9 0.07 -0.22 3.69
N ASP A 10 0.71 0.42 4.66
CA ASP A 10 1.88 -0.10 5.37
C ASP A 10 1.52 -0.49 6.82
N GLY A 11 0.24 -0.44 7.18
CA GLY A 11 -0.25 -0.74 8.51
C GLY A 11 -0.08 0.39 9.52
N SER A 12 0.41 1.57 9.11
CA SER A 12 0.50 2.74 9.98
C SER A 12 -0.90 3.29 10.29
N GLU A 13 -0.99 4.14 11.32
CA GLU A 13 -2.25 4.78 11.70
C GLU A 13 -2.81 5.63 10.56
N LEU A 14 -1.97 6.42 9.90
CA LEU A 14 -2.41 7.26 8.78
C LEU A 14 -2.85 6.42 7.58
N ALA A 15 -2.14 5.33 7.28
CA ALA A 15 -2.56 4.39 6.25
C ALA A 15 -3.92 3.76 6.59
N GLY A 16 -4.20 3.53 7.86
CA GLY A 16 -5.51 3.06 8.32
C GLY A 16 -6.64 4.01 7.96
N LYS A 17 -6.39 5.31 8.01
CA LYS A 17 -7.37 6.31 7.55
C LYS A 17 -7.62 6.22 6.05
N ALA A 18 -6.56 6.01 5.27
CA ALA A 18 -6.68 5.81 3.83
C ALA A 18 -7.45 4.53 3.50
N VAL A 19 -7.21 3.45 4.25
CA VAL A 19 -7.99 2.20 4.13
C VAL A 19 -9.47 2.45 4.39
N ALA A 20 -9.81 3.10 5.50
CA ALA A 20 -11.20 3.40 5.85
C ALA A 20 -11.87 4.26 4.76
N THR A 21 -11.22 5.32 4.31
CA THR A 21 -11.74 6.20 3.25
C THR A 21 -11.91 5.44 1.94
N GLY A 22 -10.91 4.67 1.55
CA GLY A 22 -10.93 3.89 0.31
C GLY A 22 -12.05 2.84 0.29
N LEU A 23 -12.24 2.13 1.39
CA LEU A 23 -13.31 1.13 1.49
C LEU A 23 -14.70 1.77 1.48
N GLN A 24 -14.88 2.90 2.15
CA GLN A 24 -16.15 3.65 2.11
C GLN A 24 -16.43 4.16 0.69
N LEU A 25 -15.42 4.67 0.02
CA LEU A 25 -15.54 5.11 -1.38
C LEU A 25 -15.90 3.94 -2.29
N ALA A 26 -15.23 2.81 -2.16
CA ALA A 26 -15.51 1.62 -2.94
C ALA A 26 -16.95 1.14 -2.73
N LYS A 27 -17.43 1.15 -1.48
CA LYS A 27 -18.82 0.81 -1.17
C LYS A 27 -19.79 1.75 -1.86
N ALA A 28 -19.55 3.06 -1.78
CA ALA A 28 -20.43 4.07 -2.38
C ALA A 28 -20.48 3.96 -3.91
N LEU A 29 -19.38 3.56 -4.54
CA LEU A 29 -19.27 3.41 -6.00
C LEU A 29 -19.65 2.03 -6.52
N GLY A 30 -19.85 1.06 -5.63
CA GLY A 30 -20.02 -0.34 -6.04
C GLY A 30 -18.75 -0.92 -6.67
N ALA A 31 -17.58 -0.40 -6.28
CA ALA A 31 -16.29 -0.81 -6.81
C ALA A 31 -15.68 -1.94 -5.99
N LYS A 32 -14.85 -2.76 -6.66
CA LYS A 32 -14.00 -3.74 -5.96
C LYS A 32 -12.67 -3.09 -5.55
N VAL A 33 -11.95 -3.74 -4.66
CA VAL A 33 -10.69 -3.25 -4.10
C VAL A 33 -9.58 -4.29 -4.25
N THR A 34 -8.39 -3.82 -4.58
CA THR A 34 -7.14 -4.54 -4.34
C THR A 34 -6.39 -3.78 -3.27
N ALA A 35 -6.11 -4.42 -2.15
CA ALA A 35 -5.27 -3.85 -1.09
C ALA A 35 -3.84 -4.35 -1.25
N VAL A 36 -2.88 -3.45 -1.26
CA VAL A 36 -1.47 -3.80 -1.43
C VAL A 36 -0.63 -3.33 -0.25
N THR A 37 0.26 -4.19 0.21
CA THR A 37 1.37 -3.84 1.09
C THR A 37 2.67 -4.10 0.35
N VAL A 38 3.52 -3.09 0.27
CA VAL A 38 4.81 -3.18 -0.39
C VAL A 38 5.91 -3.25 0.67
N THR A 39 6.75 -4.27 0.59
CA THR A 39 7.93 -4.45 1.46
C THR A 39 9.17 -4.20 0.63
N GLU A 40 10.08 -3.37 1.14
CA GLU A 40 11.39 -3.19 0.50
C GLU A 40 12.25 -4.44 0.73
N ALA A 41 13.00 -4.84 -0.30
CA ALA A 41 13.97 -5.92 -0.18
C ALA A 41 15.07 -5.53 0.82
N TRP A 42 15.58 -6.50 1.59
CA TRP A 42 16.66 -6.27 2.56
C TRP A 42 17.87 -5.59 1.93
N ALA A 43 18.27 -6.01 0.73
CA ALA A 43 19.40 -5.45 0.01
C ALA A 43 19.23 -3.96 -0.32
N ALA A 44 18.00 -3.48 -0.44
CA ALA A 44 17.70 -2.06 -0.70
C ALA A 44 17.78 -1.23 0.59
N MET A 45 17.55 -1.85 1.76
CA MET A 45 17.55 -1.17 3.05
C MET A 45 18.92 -1.08 3.69
N VAL A 46 19.81 -2.05 3.42
CA VAL A 46 21.16 -2.14 3.98
C VAL A 46 22.18 -2.14 2.85
N PRO A 47 22.72 -0.98 2.48
CA PRO A 47 23.72 -0.91 1.41
C PRO A 47 25.06 -1.53 1.82
N GLY A 48 25.76 -2.10 0.84
CA GLY A 48 27.11 -2.63 0.98
C GLY A 48 27.19 -4.10 1.42
N GLU A 49 28.37 -4.52 1.85
CA GLU A 49 28.66 -5.92 2.23
C GLU A 49 27.85 -6.40 3.44
N GLY A 50 27.41 -5.49 4.30
CA GLY A 50 26.57 -5.79 5.45
C GLY A 50 25.22 -6.43 5.08
N ALA A 51 24.76 -6.21 3.86
CA ALA A 51 23.52 -6.80 3.36
C ALA A 51 23.57 -8.33 3.27
N PHE A 52 24.80 -8.90 3.19
CA PHE A 52 25.00 -10.35 3.05
C PHE A 52 25.30 -11.06 4.37
N VAL A 53 25.54 -10.31 5.45
CA VAL A 53 25.94 -10.87 6.75
C VAL A 53 24.75 -11.12 7.67
N PHE A 54 23.61 -10.48 7.41
CA PHE A 54 22.38 -10.62 8.20
C PHE A 54 21.47 -11.74 7.68
N PRO A 55 20.63 -12.33 8.58
CA PRO A 55 19.70 -13.38 8.17
C PRO A 55 18.55 -12.78 7.34
N VAL A 56 18.78 -12.66 6.04
CA VAL A 56 17.79 -12.16 5.06
C VAL A 56 16.47 -12.91 5.18
N GLU A 57 16.54 -14.23 5.39
CA GLU A 57 15.36 -15.08 5.53
C GLU A 57 14.49 -14.70 6.72
N GLU A 58 15.09 -14.32 7.86
CA GLU A 58 14.32 -13.85 9.02
C GLU A 58 13.64 -12.52 8.75
N TYR A 59 14.32 -11.61 8.08
CA TYR A 59 13.75 -10.33 7.67
C TYR A 59 12.55 -10.56 6.74
N GLU A 60 12.73 -11.36 5.70
CA GLU A 60 11.67 -11.65 4.73
C GLU A 60 10.47 -12.34 5.37
N ARG A 61 10.72 -13.26 6.28
CA ARG A 61 9.66 -13.94 7.03
C ARG A 61 8.88 -12.95 7.91
N ALA A 62 9.59 -12.10 8.64
CA ALA A 62 8.96 -11.08 9.49
C ALA A 62 8.15 -10.08 8.65
N ALA A 63 8.69 -9.66 7.50
CA ALA A 63 8.00 -8.77 6.58
C ALA A 63 6.74 -9.42 6.01
N ALA A 64 6.82 -10.69 5.60
CA ALA A 64 5.67 -11.44 5.09
C ALA A 64 4.59 -11.62 6.16
N GLN A 65 4.95 -11.92 7.40
CA GLN A 65 4.01 -12.05 8.51
C GLN A 65 3.34 -10.72 8.82
N ASN A 66 4.10 -9.63 8.83
CA ASN A 66 3.54 -8.30 9.06
C ASN A 66 2.57 -7.90 7.94
N ALA A 67 2.96 -8.13 6.69
CA ALA A 67 2.09 -7.86 5.54
C ALA A 67 0.80 -8.68 5.60
N ALA A 68 0.90 -9.95 5.92
CA ALA A 68 -0.27 -10.82 6.06
C ALA A 68 -1.23 -10.30 7.14
N ARG A 69 -0.72 -9.86 8.27
CA ARG A 69 -1.52 -9.29 9.36
C ARG A 69 -2.21 -7.99 8.94
N VAL A 70 -1.47 -7.08 8.31
CA VAL A 70 -1.99 -5.81 7.82
C VAL A 70 -3.10 -6.05 6.80
N LEU A 71 -2.84 -6.91 5.83
CA LEU A 71 -3.80 -7.20 4.76
C LEU A 71 -5.03 -7.97 5.24
N ALA A 72 -4.86 -8.87 6.23
CA ALA A 72 -5.99 -9.57 6.84
C ALA A 72 -6.95 -8.59 7.54
N ASP A 73 -6.41 -7.56 8.18
CA ASP A 73 -7.21 -6.51 8.80
C ASP A 73 -8.03 -5.73 7.76
N VAL A 74 -7.39 -5.37 6.64
CA VAL A 74 -8.10 -4.69 5.52
C VAL A 74 -9.21 -5.58 4.96
N ALA A 75 -8.92 -6.86 4.73
CA ALA A 75 -9.90 -7.81 4.22
C ALA A 75 -11.11 -7.96 5.16
N ALA A 76 -10.86 -7.99 6.48
CA ALA A 76 -11.92 -8.05 7.48
C ALA A 76 -12.80 -6.79 7.46
N GLN A 77 -12.20 -5.61 7.33
CA GLN A 77 -12.95 -4.35 7.20
C GLN A 77 -13.79 -4.33 5.93
N ALA A 78 -13.21 -4.76 4.80
CA ALA A 78 -13.92 -4.84 3.54
C ALA A 78 -15.11 -5.79 3.62
N GLN A 79 -14.95 -6.94 4.25
CA GLN A 79 -16.02 -7.91 4.44
C GLN A 79 -17.18 -7.32 5.24
N LYS A 80 -16.90 -6.59 6.31
CA LYS A 80 -17.94 -5.92 7.11
C LYS A 80 -18.74 -4.90 6.30
N LEU A 81 -18.11 -4.27 5.32
CA LEU A 81 -18.76 -3.29 4.45
C LEU A 81 -19.42 -3.92 3.23
N GLY A 82 -19.21 -5.20 2.99
CA GLY A 82 -19.71 -5.87 1.79
C GLY A 82 -18.95 -5.49 0.51
N VAL A 83 -17.68 -5.09 0.65
CA VAL A 83 -16.79 -4.72 -0.47
C VAL A 83 -15.93 -5.90 -0.87
N ALA A 84 -15.95 -6.26 -2.16
CA ALA A 84 -15.06 -7.30 -2.68
C ALA A 84 -13.62 -6.80 -2.61
N CYS A 85 -12.74 -7.54 -1.93
CA CYS A 85 -11.36 -7.12 -1.70
C CYS A 85 -10.39 -8.28 -1.93
N GLU A 86 -9.43 -8.07 -2.82
CA GLU A 86 -8.26 -8.91 -3.01
C GLU A 86 -7.08 -8.30 -2.26
N THR A 87 -6.23 -9.11 -1.67
CA THR A 87 -5.02 -8.64 -0.98
C THR A 87 -3.77 -9.12 -1.69
N VAL A 88 -2.77 -8.24 -1.79
CA VAL A 88 -1.51 -8.51 -2.49
C VAL A 88 -0.34 -8.00 -1.64
N HIS A 89 0.67 -8.84 -1.46
CA HIS A 89 1.94 -8.45 -0.88
C HIS A 89 3.01 -8.50 -1.97
N VAL A 90 3.74 -7.41 -2.16
CA VAL A 90 4.83 -7.35 -3.13
C VAL A 90 6.12 -6.85 -2.48
N THR A 91 7.24 -7.34 -2.98
CA THR A 91 8.57 -6.88 -2.59
C THR A 91 9.12 -6.02 -3.72
N GLU A 92 9.20 -4.72 -3.49
CA GLU A 92 9.57 -3.72 -4.48
C GLU A 92 9.89 -2.39 -3.76
N PHE A 93 10.37 -1.39 -4.47
CA PHE A 93 10.36 -0.03 -3.95
C PHE A 93 8.91 0.44 -3.79
N PRO A 94 8.58 1.18 -2.71
CA PRO A 94 7.17 1.43 -2.38
C PRO A 94 6.34 2.04 -3.51
N ALA A 95 6.78 3.14 -4.11
CA ALA A 95 6.01 3.80 -5.17
C ALA A 95 5.88 2.92 -6.40
N GLU A 96 6.96 2.26 -6.80
CA GLU A 96 6.99 1.34 -7.94
C GLU A 96 6.04 0.15 -7.71
N GLY A 97 6.07 -0.43 -6.53
CA GLY A 97 5.19 -1.54 -6.16
C GLY A 97 3.73 -1.16 -6.22
N ILE A 98 3.37 0.03 -5.75
CA ILE A 98 2.01 0.56 -5.81
C ILE A 98 1.56 0.73 -7.27
N ILE A 99 2.37 1.39 -8.08
CA ILE A 99 2.05 1.70 -9.47
C ILE A 99 1.93 0.42 -10.31
N LEU A 100 2.89 -0.49 -10.16
CA LEU A 100 2.89 -1.76 -10.89
C LEU A 100 1.68 -2.61 -10.51
N THR A 101 1.34 -2.68 -9.23
CA THR A 101 0.17 -3.44 -8.78
C THR A 101 -1.12 -2.85 -9.35
N ALA A 102 -1.24 -1.51 -9.36
CA ALA A 102 -2.41 -0.85 -9.95
C ALA A 102 -2.56 -1.23 -11.43
N LYS A 103 -1.46 -1.21 -12.17
CA LYS A 103 -1.44 -1.57 -13.59
C LYS A 103 -1.79 -3.03 -13.80
N ASP A 104 -1.13 -3.94 -13.10
CA ASP A 104 -1.29 -5.38 -13.27
C ASP A 104 -2.71 -5.86 -12.91
N LYS A 105 -3.32 -5.22 -11.92
CA LYS A 105 -4.68 -5.55 -11.48
C LYS A 105 -5.77 -4.78 -12.24
N GLY A 106 -5.40 -3.82 -13.08
CA GLY A 106 -6.37 -3.01 -13.82
C GLY A 106 -7.14 -2.03 -12.94
N CYS A 107 -6.50 -1.52 -11.89
CA CYS A 107 -7.11 -0.53 -11.02
C CYS A 107 -7.20 0.83 -11.71
N ASP A 108 -8.28 1.57 -11.46
CA ASP A 108 -8.55 2.86 -12.10
C ASP A 108 -8.47 4.06 -11.13
N LEU A 109 -8.20 3.79 -9.84
CA LEU A 109 -7.93 4.81 -8.83
C LEU A 109 -7.00 4.22 -7.78
N ILE A 110 -5.97 4.98 -7.39
CA ILE A 110 -5.10 4.64 -6.27
C ILE A 110 -5.53 5.47 -5.06
N VAL A 111 -5.66 4.84 -3.90
CA VAL A 111 -5.95 5.50 -2.61
C VAL A 111 -4.79 5.20 -1.67
N MET A 112 -4.18 6.23 -1.12
CA MET A 112 -3.05 6.09 -0.21
C MET A 112 -2.97 7.24 0.79
N ALA A 113 -2.24 7.03 1.88
CA ALA A 113 -1.97 8.08 2.85
C ALA A 113 -0.93 9.08 2.34
N SER A 114 -1.00 10.30 2.84
CA SER A 114 -0.02 11.35 2.52
C SER A 114 1.39 11.01 2.99
N HIS A 115 1.51 10.21 4.06
CA HIS A 115 2.78 9.78 4.65
C HIS A 115 2.69 8.31 5.07
N GLY A 116 3.83 7.60 5.00
CA GLY A 116 3.98 6.27 5.57
C GLY A 116 4.52 6.31 7.00
N ARG A 117 5.03 5.16 7.49
CA ARG A 117 5.59 5.02 8.84
C ARG A 117 6.75 5.97 9.14
N ARG A 118 7.51 6.37 8.11
CA ARG A 118 8.66 7.26 8.23
C ARG A 118 8.29 8.72 7.96
N GLY A 119 6.99 9.01 7.87
CA GLY A 119 6.51 10.33 7.53
C GLY A 119 6.78 11.35 8.63
N ILE A 120 7.19 12.55 8.22
CA ILE A 120 7.36 13.69 9.10
C ILE A 120 6.10 14.54 8.98
N SER A 121 5.42 14.81 10.12
CA SER A 121 4.15 15.52 10.15
C SER A 121 4.17 16.94 9.58
N ARG A 122 5.37 17.54 9.44
CA ARG A 122 5.55 18.89 8.91
C ARG A 122 5.61 18.98 7.39
N VAL A 123 5.73 17.83 6.71
CA VAL A 123 5.79 17.77 5.25
C VAL A 123 4.39 17.64 4.71
N LEU A 124 4.04 18.43 3.71
CA LEU A 124 2.70 18.40 3.09
C LEU A 124 2.39 17.05 2.46
N LEU A 125 3.38 16.45 1.79
CA LEU A 125 3.29 15.11 1.23
C LEU A 125 4.59 14.36 1.47
N GLY A 126 4.49 13.07 1.79
CA GLY A 126 5.64 12.19 1.90
C GLY A 126 6.26 11.89 0.54
N SER A 127 7.53 11.48 0.55
CA SER A 127 8.29 11.22 -0.68
C SER A 127 7.63 10.17 -1.56
N GLN A 128 7.04 9.12 -0.99
CA GLN A 128 6.39 8.06 -1.75
C GLN A 128 5.07 8.53 -2.38
N ALA A 129 4.29 9.35 -1.66
CA ALA A 129 3.08 9.95 -2.20
C ALA A 129 3.41 10.84 -3.41
N VAL A 130 4.46 11.66 -3.31
CA VAL A 130 4.93 12.48 -4.44
C VAL A 130 5.34 11.61 -5.63
N ARG A 131 6.08 10.53 -5.40
CA ARG A 131 6.51 9.63 -6.47
C ARG A 131 5.34 8.94 -7.15
N VAL A 132 4.35 8.48 -6.39
CA VAL A 132 3.15 7.88 -6.96
C VAL A 132 2.38 8.90 -7.79
N LEU A 133 2.17 10.11 -7.28
CA LEU A 133 1.51 11.18 -8.03
C LEU A 133 2.23 11.54 -9.32
N THR A 134 3.56 11.57 -9.28
CA THR A 134 4.37 11.93 -10.45
C THR A 134 4.34 10.87 -11.54
N HIS A 135 4.35 9.59 -11.17
CA HIS A 135 4.56 8.49 -12.12
C HIS A 135 3.29 7.65 -12.39
N SER A 136 2.23 7.84 -11.63
CA SER A 136 0.99 7.11 -11.85
C SER A 136 0.31 7.53 -13.15
N THR A 137 -0.22 6.54 -13.89
CA THR A 137 -1.05 6.78 -15.08
C THR A 137 -2.54 6.82 -14.74
N VAL A 138 -2.90 6.54 -13.49
CA VAL A 138 -4.29 6.63 -13.01
C VAL A 138 -4.39 7.68 -11.91
N PRO A 139 -5.59 8.23 -11.67
CA PRO A 139 -5.81 9.19 -10.58
C PRO A 139 -5.41 8.64 -9.22
N VAL A 140 -4.96 9.54 -8.35
CA VAL A 140 -4.51 9.20 -7.00
C VAL A 140 -5.26 10.05 -5.99
N LEU A 141 -5.90 9.42 -5.04
CA LEU A 141 -6.53 10.06 -3.89
C LEU A 141 -5.59 9.97 -2.69
N ILE A 142 -5.15 11.12 -2.21
CA ILE A 142 -4.27 11.22 -1.04
C ILE A 142 -5.12 11.52 0.20
N CYS A 143 -4.99 10.68 1.22
CA CYS A 143 -5.66 10.83 2.51
C CYS A 143 -4.69 11.38 3.54
N ARG A 144 -5.14 12.35 4.34
CA ARG A 144 -4.35 13.03 5.39
C ARG A 144 -4.83 12.62 6.77
#